data_13b91a0af7bfee90a6b77fda0fc7d73e
#
_entry.id   13b91a0af7bfee90a6b77fda0fc7d73e
#
_cell.length_a   1.000
_cell.length_b   1.000
_cell.length_c   1.000
_cell.angle_alpha   90.00
_cell.angle_beta   90.00
_cell.angle_gamma   90.00
#
_symmetry.space_group_name_H-M   'P 1'
#
loop_
_entity.id
_entity.type
_entity.pdbx_description
1 polymer ?
#
loop_
_entity_poly.entity_id
_entity_poly.type
_entity_poly.pdbx_seq_one_letter_code
_entity_poly.pdbx_strand_id
1 'polypeptide(L)'
;MLFWLLLPYFVLVAVLFQAVQRLRSPVARLPGPGYTAWTSLVLKYHEFTHGRRLYIHALHRRYGPVVRLGPGEVSFATADAAKEIYMSGGSGYDKTPFYSLFTQFGTRTLFSTLPRADHSYMKRYLADRYANTNIMKPDILNGISQHARDFLNKCLDQCYGSDGFADIYVSLHCFALDGVTHQLFHPYGTHANRNERDLRLMQELSYHDSLKSNVAIYYMPWLSGVVHYISPPKPAPLSNEYVLKTSALPSPSPFSLLSKLQAQAKATSMAPYAVPAECKDHLAAGVDTTGDALCFLMHHLSLPTPASQRVQGLLHKELAENAAVPFDQLPYLDAVVKEALRCFPPIPMSMPRCVPRGGSTIEGHFIPQGTIVSCQAYTLHKDPDVFPNPLEFLPERWLDKAGEAERNRLFFAFSSGGRGCLGRHLAIAEMKLLLREVYSQCRTTLSSQMNSDMEMEDQIIASRPKGQSCKLVFEKVV
;
A
#
# COMPACT_ATOMS: atom_id res chain seq x y z
N MET A 1 10.04 -33.44 -41.99
CA MET A 1 8.59 -33.62 -42.28
C MET A 1 7.86 -34.37 -41.15
N LEU A 2 8.36 -35.54 -40.69
CA LEU A 2 7.73 -36.31 -39.61
C LEU A 2 7.58 -35.56 -38.28
N PHE A 3 8.57 -34.71 -37.88
CA PHE A 3 8.54 -33.90 -36.68
C PHE A 3 7.35 -32.91 -36.65
N TRP A 4 7.05 -32.26 -37.75
CA TRP A 4 5.94 -31.32 -37.86
C TRP A 4 4.55 -31.97 -37.81
N LEU A 5 4.46 -33.25 -38.25
CA LEU A 5 3.24 -34.05 -38.17
C LEU A 5 2.97 -34.56 -36.75
N LEU A 6 4.03 -34.85 -35.98
CA LEU A 6 3.93 -35.32 -34.60
C LEU A 6 3.76 -34.20 -33.55
N LEU A 7 4.16 -32.95 -33.88
CA LEU A 7 4.07 -31.82 -32.97
C LEU A 7 2.66 -31.59 -32.42
N PRO A 8 1.57 -31.57 -33.22
CA PRO A 8 0.21 -31.43 -32.71
C PRO A 8 -0.21 -32.53 -31.75
N TYR A 9 0.24 -33.78 -32.01
CA TYR A 9 -0.04 -34.90 -31.12
C TYR A 9 0.65 -34.72 -29.75
N PHE A 10 1.94 -34.37 -29.74
CA PHE A 10 2.64 -34.10 -28.49
C PHE A 10 2.04 -32.90 -27.71
N VAL A 11 1.62 -31.87 -28.41
CA VAL A 11 0.92 -30.73 -27.80
C VAL A 11 -0.41 -31.22 -27.19
N LEU A 12 -1.20 -32.00 -27.90
CA LEU A 12 -2.46 -32.55 -27.40
C LEU A 12 -2.25 -33.40 -26.16
N VAL A 13 -1.29 -34.31 -26.19
CA VAL A 13 -0.95 -35.20 -25.06
C VAL A 13 -0.49 -34.37 -23.85
N ALA A 14 0.35 -33.36 -24.07
CA ALA A 14 0.80 -32.43 -23.00
C ALA A 14 -0.37 -31.63 -22.39
N VAL A 15 -1.29 -31.15 -23.23
CA VAL A 15 -2.50 -30.44 -22.78
C VAL A 15 -3.41 -31.38 -21.98
N LEU A 16 -3.67 -32.61 -22.48
CA LEU A 16 -4.47 -33.60 -21.75
C LEU A 16 -3.82 -33.99 -20.42
N PHE A 17 -2.52 -34.21 -20.41
CA PHE A 17 -1.78 -34.53 -19.20
C PHE A 17 -1.89 -33.40 -18.18
N GLN A 18 -1.66 -32.15 -18.60
CA GLN A 18 -1.84 -30.98 -17.73
C GLN A 18 -3.28 -30.86 -17.23
N ALA A 19 -4.27 -31.11 -18.07
CA ALA A 19 -5.67 -31.08 -17.70
C ALA A 19 -5.98 -32.12 -16.60
N VAL A 20 -5.52 -33.33 -16.75
CA VAL A 20 -5.68 -34.41 -15.75
C VAL A 20 -4.98 -34.04 -14.43
N GLN A 21 -3.76 -33.51 -14.48
CA GLN A 21 -3.03 -33.09 -13.31
C GLN A 21 -3.77 -31.97 -12.57
N ARG A 22 -4.31 -30.97 -13.29
CA ARG A 22 -5.11 -29.89 -12.73
C ARG A 22 -6.36 -30.37 -12.02
N LEU A 23 -7.11 -31.30 -12.66
CA LEU A 23 -8.32 -31.86 -12.07
C LEU A 23 -8.05 -32.76 -10.84
N ARG A 24 -6.91 -33.43 -10.81
CA ARG A 24 -6.48 -34.23 -9.65
C ARG A 24 -5.94 -33.42 -8.50
N SER A 25 -5.58 -32.15 -8.74
CA SER A 25 -5.09 -31.26 -7.69
C SER A 25 -6.15 -31.04 -6.61
N PRO A 26 -5.80 -31.08 -5.31
CA PRO A 26 -6.70 -30.69 -4.23
C PRO A 26 -7.31 -29.30 -4.43
N VAL A 27 -6.56 -28.37 -5.06
CA VAL A 27 -7.04 -27.02 -5.38
C VAL A 27 -8.27 -27.04 -6.30
N ALA A 28 -8.40 -28.01 -7.19
CA ALA A 28 -9.55 -28.10 -8.09
C ALA A 28 -10.89 -28.33 -7.37
N ARG A 29 -10.83 -28.86 -6.13
CA ARG A 29 -12.02 -29.15 -5.31
C ARG A 29 -12.46 -27.95 -4.47
N LEU A 30 -11.63 -26.91 -4.37
CA LEU A 30 -11.96 -25.71 -3.60
C LEU A 30 -13.10 -24.92 -4.24
N PRO A 31 -13.90 -24.20 -3.46
CA PRO A 31 -14.96 -23.33 -3.95
C PRO A 31 -14.45 -22.32 -4.98
N GLY A 32 -15.26 -22.02 -5.99
CA GLY A 32 -14.93 -21.04 -7.02
C GLY A 32 -15.62 -21.34 -8.35
N PRO A 33 -15.57 -20.43 -9.31
CA PRO A 33 -16.13 -20.65 -10.64
C PRO A 33 -15.49 -21.86 -11.32
N GLY A 34 -16.27 -22.64 -12.08
CA GLY A 34 -15.79 -23.88 -12.72
C GLY A 34 -14.56 -23.67 -13.62
N TYR A 35 -14.52 -22.55 -14.35
CA TYR A 35 -13.38 -22.23 -15.24
C TYR A 35 -12.07 -21.99 -14.50
N THR A 36 -12.09 -21.60 -13.22
CA THR A 36 -10.86 -21.36 -12.44
C THR A 36 -10.09 -22.65 -12.14
N ALA A 37 -10.69 -23.83 -12.32
CA ALA A 37 -9.98 -25.10 -12.29
C ALA A 37 -9.03 -25.28 -13.49
N TRP A 38 -9.32 -24.59 -14.59
CA TRP A 38 -8.61 -24.75 -15.86
C TRP A 38 -7.71 -23.58 -16.21
N THR A 39 -8.14 -22.36 -15.88
CA THR A 39 -7.47 -21.15 -16.32
C THR A 39 -7.55 -20.02 -15.30
N SER A 40 -6.54 -19.15 -15.28
CA SER A 40 -6.51 -17.88 -14.57
C SER A 40 -6.76 -16.67 -15.49
N LEU A 41 -7.18 -16.87 -16.74
CA LEU A 41 -7.33 -15.80 -17.73
C LEU A 41 -8.34 -14.74 -17.29
N VAL A 42 -9.45 -15.14 -16.64
CA VAL A 42 -10.46 -14.19 -16.17
C VAL A 42 -9.88 -13.32 -15.05
N LEU A 43 -9.10 -13.89 -14.12
CA LEU A 43 -8.41 -13.13 -13.08
C LEU A 43 -7.43 -12.11 -13.70
N LYS A 44 -6.63 -12.56 -14.69
CA LYS A 44 -5.67 -11.69 -15.39
C LYS A 44 -6.36 -10.59 -16.18
N TYR A 45 -7.52 -10.87 -16.78
CA TYR A 45 -8.34 -9.86 -17.44
C TYR A 45 -8.77 -8.77 -16.45
N HIS A 46 -9.29 -9.15 -15.27
CA HIS A 46 -9.67 -8.18 -14.25
C HIS A 46 -8.45 -7.41 -13.70
N GLU A 47 -7.29 -8.03 -13.60
CA GLU A 47 -6.06 -7.37 -13.20
C GLU A 47 -5.64 -6.32 -14.25
N PHE A 48 -5.69 -6.69 -15.53
CA PHE A 48 -5.36 -5.80 -16.64
C PHE A 48 -6.35 -4.64 -16.82
N THR A 49 -7.60 -4.82 -16.38
CA THR A 49 -8.67 -3.81 -16.49
C THR A 49 -8.97 -3.06 -15.18
N HIS A 50 -8.01 -3.03 -14.22
CA HIS A 50 -8.15 -2.34 -12.93
C HIS A 50 -9.30 -2.84 -12.03
N GLY A 51 -9.75 -4.09 -12.21
CA GLY A 51 -10.90 -4.66 -11.51
C GLY A 51 -10.60 -5.86 -10.62
N ARG A 52 -9.31 -6.24 -10.43
CA ARG A 52 -8.91 -7.46 -9.70
C ARG A 52 -9.46 -7.49 -8.28
N ARG A 53 -9.38 -6.39 -7.55
CA ARG A 53 -9.85 -6.26 -6.17
C ARG A 53 -11.34 -6.56 -6.04
N LEU A 54 -12.16 -5.91 -6.87
CA LEU A 54 -13.61 -6.08 -6.85
C LEU A 54 -14.02 -7.48 -7.29
N TYR A 55 -13.35 -8.03 -8.30
CA TYR A 55 -13.60 -9.39 -8.76
C TYR A 55 -13.34 -10.42 -7.66
N ILE A 56 -12.20 -10.37 -6.98
CA ILE A 56 -11.91 -11.30 -5.86
C ILE A 56 -12.90 -11.11 -4.71
N HIS A 57 -13.24 -9.86 -4.36
CA HIS A 57 -14.24 -9.60 -3.31
C HIS A 57 -15.62 -10.19 -3.67
N ALA A 58 -16.07 -10.02 -4.91
CA ALA A 58 -17.32 -10.59 -5.38
C ALA A 58 -17.32 -12.14 -5.33
N LEU A 59 -16.17 -12.76 -5.62
CA LEU A 59 -16.02 -14.21 -5.47
C LEU A 59 -16.14 -14.66 -4.01
N HIS A 60 -15.51 -13.95 -3.07
CA HIS A 60 -15.64 -14.27 -1.64
C HIS A 60 -17.07 -14.10 -1.15
N ARG A 61 -17.79 -13.07 -1.60
CA ARG A 61 -19.21 -12.91 -1.27
C ARG A 61 -20.08 -14.05 -1.78
N ARG A 62 -19.71 -14.67 -2.89
CA ARG A 62 -20.50 -15.76 -3.54
C ARG A 62 -20.09 -17.14 -3.04
N TYR A 63 -18.83 -17.39 -2.81
CA TYR A 63 -18.27 -18.73 -2.56
C TYR A 63 -17.76 -18.93 -1.13
N GLY A 64 -17.77 -17.88 -0.30
CA GLY A 64 -17.30 -17.94 1.08
C GLY A 64 -15.83 -17.58 1.27
N PRO A 65 -15.26 -17.93 2.43
CA PRO A 65 -13.95 -17.43 2.87
C PRO A 65 -12.76 -18.08 2.13
N VAL A 66 -12.96 -19.17 1.41
CA VAL A 66 -11.91 -19.87 0.63
C VAL A 66 -12.34 -19.91 -0.82
N VAL A 67 -11.55 -19.30 -1.71
CA VAL A 67 -11.91 -19.18 -3.13
C VAL A 67 -10.72 -19.51 -4.03
N ARG A 68 -10.94 -20.45 -4.95
CA ARG A 68 -10.02 -20.74 -6.04
C ARG A 68 -10.09 -19.64 -7.10
N LEU A 69 -8.97 -18.95 -7.34
CA LEU A 69 -8.83 -17.91 -8.36
C LEU A 69 -8.29 -18.44 -9.69
N GLY A 70 -7.56 -19.56 -9.65
CA GLY A 70 -6.95 -20.20 -10.81
C GLY A 70 -6.45 -21.60 -10.45
N PRO A 71 -5.88 -22.35 -11.41
CA PRO A 71 -5.44 -23.74 -11.16
C PRO A 71 -4.38 -23.88 -10.05
N GLY A 72 -3.63 -22.84 -9.79
CA GLY A 72 -2.57 -22.79 -8.76
C GLY A 72 -2.66 -21.56 -7.86
N GLU A 73 -3.84 -20.93 -7.74
CA GLU A 73 -4.00 -19.71 -6.95
C GLU A 73 -5.30 -19.75 -6.14
N VAL A 74 -5.19 -19.47 -4.82
CA VAL A 74 -6.30 -19.50 -3.86
C VAL A 74 -6.28 -18.23 -3.03
N SER A 75 -7.44 -17.61 -2.86
CA SER A 75 -7.66 -16.46 -1.98
C SER A 75 -8.40 -16.89 -0.71
N PHE A 76 -8.01 -16.29 0.41
CA PHE A 76 -8.60 -16.51 1.71
C PHE A 76 -9.09 -15.19 2.32
N ALA A 77 -10.16 -15.26 3.12
CA ALA A 77 -10.79 -14.08 3.72
C ALA A 77 -11.09 -14.28 5.21
N THR A 78 -10.19 -14.92 5.97
CA THR A 78 -10.31 -15.10 7.41
C THR A 78 -9.06 -14.64 8.14
N ALA A 79 -9.20 -14.33 9.43
CA ALA A 79 -8.08 -13.97 10.29
C ALA A 79 -7.11 -15.15 10.50
N ASP A 80 -7.62 -16.38 10.57
CA ASP A 80 -6.78 -17.56 10.79
C ASP A 80 -5.96 -17.90 9.54
N ALA A 81 -6.56 -17.80 8.34
CA ALA A 81 -5.80 -17.93 7.10
C ALA A 81 -4.74 -16.82 6.96
N ALA A 82 -5.07 -15.56 7.30
CA ALA A 82 -4.10 -14.47 7.29
C ALA A 82 -2.95 -14.75 8.28
N LYS A 83 -3.25 -15.26 9.47
CA LYS A 83 -2.24 -15.66 10.45
C LYS A 83 -1.34 -16.77 9.90
N GLU A 84 -1.90 -17.84 9.32
CA GLU A 84 -1.11 -18.93 8.75
C GLU A 84 -0.23 -18.44 7.60
N ILE A 85 -0.79 -17.72 6.63
CA ILE A 85 -0.08 -17.30 5.43
C ILE A 85 1.03 -16.28 5.72
N TYR A 86 0.79 -15.32 6.65
CA TYR A 86 1.68 -14.17 6.84
C TYR A 86 2.47 -14.19 8.15
N MET A 87 2.11 -15.04 9.12
CA MET A 87 2.72 -15.06 10.45
C MET A 87 3.33 -16.41 10.83
N SER A 88 3.01 -17.53 10.14
CA SER A 88 3.55 -18.84 10.48
C SER A 88 5.09 -18.81 10.51
N GLY A 89 5.70 -19.42 11.51
CA GLY A 89 7.14 -19.33 11.74
C GLY A 89 7.68 -17.90 11.91
N GLY A 90 6.83 -16.95 12.35
CA GLY A 90 7.16 -15.54 12.58
C GLY A 90 7.11 -14.64 11.36
N SER A 91 7.38 -15.15 10.15
CA SER A 91 7.48 -14.37 8.90
C SER A 91 6.56 -14.84 7.78
N GLY A 92 5.72 -15.84 8.02
CA GLY A 92 4.83 -16.43 7.03
C GLY A 92 5.58 -17.14 5.90
N TYR A 93 4.87 -17.32 4.80
CA TYR A 93 5.40 -18.00 3.61
C TYR A 93 6.27 -17.10 2.75
N ASP A 94 7.05 -17.69 1.84
CA ASP A 94 7.88 -16.94 0.91
C ASP A 94 7.05 -16.11 -0.07
N LYS A 95 7.59 -14.97 -0.47
CA LYS A 95 7.00 -14.13 -1.52
C LYS A 95 7.12 -14.83 -2.88
N THR A 96 6.13 -14.60 -3.74
CA THR A 96 6.14 -15.11 -5.12
C THR A 96 7.04 -14.25 -6.03
N PRO A 97 7.42 -14.74 -7.22
CA PRO A 97 8.16 -13.95 -8.22
C PRO A 97 7.50 -12.63 -8.63
N PHE A 98 6.20 -12.44 -8.36
CA PHE A 98 5.48 -11.18 -8.55
C PHE A 98 6.22 -9.98 -7.94
N TYR A 99 6.85 -10.15 -6.79
CA TYR A 99 7.60 -9.08 -6.13
C TYR A 99 8.88 -8.67 -6.85
N SER A 100 9.29 -9.39 -7.91
CA SER A 100 10.40 -8.94 -8.76
C SER A 100 10.07 -7.70 -9.58
N LEU A 101 8.79 -7.35 -9.73
CA LEU A 101 8.35 -6.08 -10.33
C LEU A 101 8.80 -4.84 -9.53
N PHE A 102 9.16 -5.00 -8.28
CA PHE A 102 9.53 -3.93 -7.35
C PHE A 102 11.04 -3.86 -7.08
N THR A 103 11.87 -4.45 -7.93
CA THR A 103 13.32 -4.26 -7.87
C THR A 103 13.69 -2.82 -8.25
N GLN A 104 14.68 -2.25 -7.56
CA GLN A 104 15.16 -0.90 -7.82
C GLN A 104 16.63 -0.97 -8.33
N PHE A 105 16.96 -0.24 -9.37
CA PHE A 105 18.29 -0.26 -10.00
C PHE A 105 18.81 -1.68 -10.27
N GLY A 106 17.93 -2.60 -10.67
CA GLY A 106 18.25 -4.01 -10.88
C GLY A 106 18.59 -4.80 -9.59
N THR A 107 18.42 -4.19 -8.42
CA THR A 107 18.76 -4.76 -7.11
C THR A 107 17.50 -5.10 -6.31
N ARG A 108 17.51 -6.24 -5.61
CA ARG A 108 16.44 -6.57 -4.66
C ARG A 108 16.58 -5.73 -3.40
N THR A 109 15.44 -5.25 -2.94
CA THR A 109 15.26 -4.46 -1.72
C THR A 109 14.55 -5.30 -0.65
N LEU A 110 14.34 -4.75 0.53
CA LEU A 110 13.55 -5.41 1.58
C LEU A 110 12.19 -5.85 1.05
N PHE A 111 11.50 -4.98 0.30
CA PHE A 111 10.16 -5.30 -0.21
C PHE A 111 10.20 -6.38 -1.29
N SER A 112 11.17 -6.36 -2.20
CA SER A 112 11.26 -7.30 -3.32
C SER A 112 11.98 -8.62 -3.00
N THR A 113 12.54 -8.79 -1.79
CA THR A 113 13.22 -10.02 -1.35
C THR A 113 12.24 -11.15 -1.13
N LEU A 114 12.43 -12.29 -1.83
CA LEU A 114 11.48 -13.40 -1.85
C LEU A 114 11.64 -14.34 -0.65
N PRO A 115 12.86 -14.91 -0.36
CA PRO A 115 13.03 -15.84 0.75
C PRO A 115 12.80 -15.15 2.10
N ARG A 116 12.10 -15.84 3.01
CA ARG A 116 11.82 -15.31 4.36
C ARG A 116 13.07 -15.09 5.20
N ALA A 117 14.09 -15.94 5.03
CA ALA A 117 15.33 -15.84 5.80
C ALA A 117 16.08 -14.55 5.46
N ASP A 118 16.28 -14.28 4.16
CA ASP A 118 16.98 -13.10 3.66
C ASP A 118 16.24 -11.82 4.05
N HIS A 119 14.93 -11.81 3.86
CA HIS A 119 14.09 -10.70 4.28
C HIS A 119 14.19 -10.44 5.79
N SER A 120 14.15 -11.49 6.61
CA SER A 120 14.24 -11.35 8.08
C SER A 120 15.60 -10.80 8.51
N TYR A 121 16.67 -11.18 7.82
CA TYR A 121 18.01 -10.63 8.05
C TYR A 121 18.02 -9.12 7.74
N MET A 122 17.58 -8.72 6.56
CA MET A 122 17.52 -7.30 6.17
C MET A 122 16.62 -6.48 7.11
N LYS A 123 15.43 -6.99 7.41
CA LYS A 123 14.47 -6.28 8.26
C LYS A 123 15.01 -6.02 9.67
N ARG A 124 15.66 -7.00 10.29
CA ARG A 124 16.26 -6.81 11.63
C ARG A 124 17.26 -5.67 11.67
N TYR A 125 17.98 -5.48 10.57
CA TYR A 125 18.94 -4.40 10.48
C TYR A 125 18.28 -3.02 10.38
N LEU A 126 17.14 -2.90 9.67
CA LEU A 126 16.47 -1.63 9.38
C LEU A 126 15.38 -1.26 10.40
N ALA A 127 14.86 -2.25 11.15
CA ALA A 127 13.66 -2.10 11.95
C ALA A 127 13.74 -1.03 13.05
N ASP A 128 14.92 -0.81 13.62
CA ASP A 128 15.14 0.20 14.66
C ASP A 128 14.85 1.64 14.17
N ARG A 129 15.04 1.91 12.87
CA ARG A 129 14.77 3.23 12.27
C ARG A 129 13.28 3.54 12.14
N TYR A 130 12.45 2.50 12.08
CA TYR A 130 10.99 2.59 11.99
C TYR A 130 10.27 2.13 13.28
N ALA A 131 11.03 1.77 14.33
CA ALA A 131 10.45 1.45 15.62
C ALA A 131 9.74 2.69 16.20
N ASN A 132 8.63 2.46 16.93
CA ASN A 132 7.87 3.57 17.53
C ASN A 132 8.76 4.49 18.38
N THR A 133 9.69 3.90 19.14
CA THR A 133 10.66 4.65 19.97
C THR A 133 11.60 5.56 19.17
N ASN A 134 11.85 5.25 17.89
CA ASN A 134 12.62 6.14 17.03
C ASN A 134 11.71 7.21 16.40
N ILE A 135 10.55 6.82 15.89
CA ILE A 135 9.60 7.76 15.24
C ILE A 135 9.10 8.82 16.22
N MET A 136 8.91 8.47 17.49
CA MET A 136 8.46 9.41 18.54
C MET A 136 9.55 10.37 19.04
N LYS A 137 10.75 10.38 18.45
CA LYS A 137 11.78 11.36 18.79
C LYS A 137 11.40 12.76 18.35
N PRO A 138 11.71 13.79 19.15
CA PRO A 138 11.37 15.18 18.85
C PRO A 138 11.82 15.64 17.46
N ASP A 139 13.03 15.27 17.05
CA ASP A 139 13.59 15.66 15.75
C ASP A 139 12.74 15.14 14.57
N ILE A 140 12.18 13.91 14.68
CA ILE A 140 11.33 13.35 13.65
C ILE A 140 9.94 13.99 13.71
N LEU A 141 9.33 14.08 14.89
CA LEU A 141 7.99 14.64 15.05
C LEU A 141 7.93 16.12 14.68
N ASN A 142 8.97 16.89 15.02
CA ASN A 142 9.08 18.31 14.65
C ASN A 142 9.18 18.48 13.12
N GLY A 143 9.92 17.61 12.44
CA GLY A 143 9.98 17.59 10.98
C GLY A 143 8.61 17.31 10.35
N ILE A 144 7.93 16.24 10.77
CA ILE A 144 6.58 15.92 10.29
C ILE A 144 5.60 17.07 10.57
N SER A 145 5.63 17.65 11.77
CA SER A 145 4.77 18.77 12.14
C SER A 145 5.05 20.01 11.30
N GLN A 146 6.33 20.26 10.94
CA GLN A 146 6.67 21.36 10.03
C GLN A 146 6.09 21.12 8.64
N HIS A 147 6.21 19.91 8.09
CA HIS A 147 5.63 19.57 6.78
C HIS A 147 4.09 19.64 6.79
N ALA A 148 3.45 19.31 7.92
CA ALA A 148 2.01 19.47 8.09
C ALA A 148 1.59 20.96 8.07
N ARG A 149 2.35 21.84 8.73
CA ARG A 149 2.13 23.31 8.65
C ARG A 149 2.33 23.82 7.23
N ASP A 150 3.34 23.34 6.53
CA ASP A 150 3.61 23.73 5.15
C ASP A 150 2.46 23.33 4.20
N PHE A 151 1.92 22.14 4.42
CA PHE A 151 0.71 21.69 3.72
C PHE A 151 -0.48 22.60 4.00
N LEU A 152 -0.79 22.87 5.27
CA LEU A 152 -1.93 23.72 5.65
C LEU A 152 -1.80 25.13 5.09
N ASN A 153 -0.62 25.74 5.23
CA ASN A 153 -0.37 27.08 4.70
C ASN A 153 -0.59 27.14 3.19
N LYS A 154 -0.07 26.17 2.44
CA LYS A 154 -0.28 26.09 0.99
C LYS A 154 -1.76 25.95 0.63
N CYS A 155 -2.51 25.13 1.36
CA CYS A 155 -3.95 24.98 1.13
C CYS A 155 -4.72 26.28 1.43
N LEU A 156 -4.37 26.96 2.51
CA LEU A 156 -4.97 28.25 2.84
C LEU A 156 -4.64 29.34 1.80
N ASP A 157 -3.38 29.43 1.38
CA ASP A 157 -2.97 30.37 0.34
C ASP A 157 -3.74 30.14 -0.98
N GLN A 158 -3.99 28.91 -1.36
CA GLN A 158 -4.80 28.58 -2.53
C GLN A 158 -6.29 28.91 -2.33
N CYS A 159 -6.86 28.63 -1.16
CA CYS A 159 -8.25 28.94 -0.85
C CYS A 159 -8.54 30.45 -0.77
N TYR A 160 -7.60 31.23 -0.22
CA TYR A 160 -7.74 32.70 -0.12
C TYR A 160 -7.19 33.43 -1.38
N GLY A 161 -6.58 32.70 -2.30
CA GLY A 161 -6.10 33.20 -3.58
C GLY A 161 -7.18 33.24 -4.66
N SER A 162 -6.76 33.26 -5.92
CA SER A 162 -7.66 33.32 -7.10
C SER A 162 -8.52 32.10 -7.28
N ASP A 163 -8.08 30.95 -6.83
CA ASP A 163 -8.72 29.66 -7.13
C ASP A 163 -9.91 29.38 -6.22
N GLY A 164 -9.91 29.88 -4.99
CA GLY A 164 -10.97 29.68 -4.01
C GLY A 164 -11.05 28.25 -3.44
N PHE A 165 -10.11 27.38 -3.78
CA PHE A 165 -10.00 26.00 -3.28
C PHE A 165 -8.55 25.52 -3.33
N ALA A 166 -8.25 24.45 -2.61
CA ALA A 166 -6.99 23.72 -2.72
C ALA A 166 -7.20 22.32 -3.35
N ASP A 167 -6.37 21.93 -4.34
CA ASP A 167 -6.28 20.54 -4.75
C ASP A 167 -5.35 19.80 -3.80
N ILE A 168 -5.97 19.09 -2.84
CA ILE A 168 -5.22 18.41 -1.79
C ILE A 168 -4.50 17.15 -2.28
N TYR A 169 -4.88 16.56 -3.43
CA TYR A 169 -4.21 15.38 -3.95
C TYR A 169 -2.71 15.64 -4.12
N VAL A 170 -2.37 16.71 -4.85
CA VAL A 170 -0.99 17.14 -5.07
C VAL A 170 -0.29 17.48 -3.76
N SER A 171 -0.93 18.30 -2.92
CA SER A 171 -0.31 18.80 -1.68
C SER A 171 -0.10 17.69 -0.64
N LEU A 172 -0.96 16.66 -0.58
CA LEU A 172 -0.80 15.49 0.29
C LEU A 172 0.34 14.59 -0.14
N HIS A 173 0.51 14.38 -1.45
CA HIS A 173 1.65 13.62 -1.98
C HIS A 173 2.98 14.39 -1.76
N CYS A 174 2.96 15.72 -1.84
CA CYS A 174 4.10 16.54 -1.41
C CYS A 174 4.41 16.37 0.09
N PHE A 175 3.38 16.41 0.94
CA PHE A 175 3.55 16.15 2.38
C PHE A 175 4.14 14.78 2.66
N ALA A 176 3.63 13.74 2.01
CA ALA A 176 4.13 12.37 2.15
C ALA A 176 5.57 12.22 1.65
N LEU A 177 5.92 12.87 0.52
CA LEU A 177 7.31 12.93 0.03
C LEU A 177 8.24 13.60 1.04
N ASP A 178 7.83 14.76 1.58
CA ASP A 178 8.63 15.51 2.54
C ASP A 178 8.85 14.72 3.85
N GLY A 179 7.80 14.04 4.35
CA GLY A 179 7.86 13.19 5.54
C GLY A 179 8.79 11.99 5.35
N VAL A 180 8.60 11.24 4.26
CA VAL A 180 9.45 10.06 4.01
C VAL A 180 10.91 10.46 3.74
N THR A 181 11.17 11.55 3.00
CA THR A 181 12.55 12.00 2.74
C THR A 181 13.22 12.57 3.98
N HIS A 182 12.46 13.21 4.89
CA HIS A 182 12.97 13.58 6.21
C HIS A 182 13.46 12.33 6.98
N GLN A 183 12.66 11.27 7.05
CA GLN A 183 13.05 10.02 7.71
C GLN A 183 14.22 9.33 7.02
N LEU A 184 14.29 9.40 5.67
CA LEU A 184 15.33 8.74 4.91
C LEU A 184 16.65 9.49 4.94
N PHE A 185 16.64 10.79 4.71
CA PHE A 185 17.79 11.56 4.26
C PHE A 185 18.14 12.78 5.12
N HIS A 186 17.40 13.07 6.21
CA HIS A 186 17.69 14.29 6.98
C HIS A 186 19.21 14.48 7.21
N PRO A 187 19.76 15.69 6.96
CA PRO A 187 19.09 16.97 6.68
C PRO A 187 18.77 17.26 5.20
N TYR A 188 18.94 16.28 4.30
CA TYR A 188 18.84 16.41 2.84
C TYR A 188 17.43 16.05 2.29
N GLY A 189 16.39 16.12 3.10
CA GLY A 189 15.00 15.88 2.71
C GLY A 189 14.48 16.93 1.74
N THR A 190 13.28 16.66 1.19
CA THR A 190 12.56 17.56 0.27
C THR A 190 11.66 18.54 1.04
N HIS A 191 11.20 19.57 0.31
CA HIS A 191 10.21 20.56 0.76
C HIS A 191 9.21 20.84 -0.38
N ALA A 192 8.55 19.78 -0.87
CA ALA A 192 7.76 19.77 -2.09
C ALA A 192 6.53 20.71 -2.03
N ASN A 193 5.99 20.98 -0.84
CA ASN A 193 4.94 21.98 -0.70
C ASN A 193 5.44 23.43 -0.84
N ARG A 194 6.76 23.67 -0.83
CA ARG A 194 7.38 25.00 -0.95
C ARG A 194 8.32 25.14 -2.14
N ASN A 195 8.80 24.03 -2.71
CA ASN A 195 9.85 24.02 -3.72
C ASN A 195 9.37 23.35 -5.00
N GLU A 196 9.41 24.09 -6.11
CA GLU A 196 8.95 23.63 -7.42
C GLU A 196 9.74 22.44 -7.98
N ARG A 197 11.04 22.33 -7.70
CA ARG A 197 11.85 21.19 -8.11
C ARG A 197 11.39 19.90 -7.40
N ASP A 198 11.13 20.00 -6.10
CA ASP A 198 10.69 18.87 -5.31
C ASP A 198 9.24 18.49 -5.63
N LEU A 199 8.40 19.48 -6.01
CA LEU A 199 7.07 19.23 -6.56
C LEU A 199 7.15 18.40 -7.85
N ARG A 200 8.06 18.72 -8.78
CA ARG A 200 8.25 17.94 -10.01
C ARG A 200 8.74 16.51 -9.70
N LEU A 201 9.58 16.34 -8.69
CA LEU A 201 10.01 15.03 -8.21
C LEU A 201 8.81 14.20 -7.71
N MET A 202 7.92 14.81 -6.92
CA MET A 202 6.68 14.17 -6.48
C MET A 202 5.80 13.79 -7.67
N GLN A 203 5.59 14.70 -8.64
CA GLN A 203 4.78 14.42 -9.82
C GLN A 203 5.32 13.27 -10.65
N GLU A 204 6.65 13.15 -10.79
CA GLU A 204 7.28 12.02 -11.47
C GLU A 204 7.00 10.69 -10.73
N LEU A 205 6.99 10.71 -9.39
CA LEU A 205 6.76 9.51 -8.58
C LEU A 205 5.30 9.07 -8.58
N SER A 206 4.34 10.00 -8.49
CA SER A 206 2.92 9.67 -8.25
C SER A 206 2.07 9.63 -9.53
N TYR A 207 2.40 10.42 -10.57
CA TYR A 207 1.64 10.42 -11.82
C TYR A 207 2.19 9.42 -12.84
N HIS A 208 2.13 8.14 -12.49
CA HIS A 208 2.50 7.06 -13.40
C HIS A 208 1.30 6.16 -13.73
N ASP A 209 1.28 5.60 -14.93
CA ASP A 209 0.36 4.55 -15.36
C ASP A 209 1.18 3.41 -15.96
N SER A 210 1.59 2.49 -15.10
CA SER A 210 2.45 1.37 -15.47
C SER A 210 1.80 0.01 -15.26
N LEU A 211 0.53 -0.04 -14.78
CA LEU A 211 -0.13 -1.30 -14.45
C LEU A 211 -0.14 -2.26 -15.65
N LYS A 212 -0.65 -1.80 -16.78
CA LYS A 212 -0.84 -2.67 -17.96
C LYS A 212 0.47 -3.19 -18.51
N SER A 213 1.49 -2.33 -18.62
CA SER A 213 2.81 -2.72 -19.11
C SER A 213 3.51 -3.69 -18.14
N ASN A 214 3.48 -3.41 -16.84
CA ASN A 214 4.08 -4.29 -15.82
C ASN A 214 3.38 -5.64 -15.74
N VAL A 215 2.05 -5.68 -15.78
CA VAL A 215 1.26 -6.92 -15.79
C VAL A 215 1.54 -7.72 -17.06
N ALA A 216 1.60 -7.07 -18.22
CA ALA A 216 1.92 -7.73 -19.49
C ALA A 216 3.32 -8.33 -19.48
N ILE A 217 4.34 -7.59 -19.02
CA ILE A 217 5.71 -8.09 -18.91
C ILE A 217 5.83 -9.22 -17.89
N TYR A 218 5.12 -9.12 -16.76
CA TYR A 218 5.15 -10.17 -15.73
C TYR A 218 4.60 -11.51 -16.24
N TYR A 219 3.47 -11.49 -16.97
CA TYR A 219 2.86 -12.73 -17.46
C TYR A 219 3.45 -13.23 -18.79
N MET A 220 4.00 -12.32 -19.58
CA MET A 220 4.55 -12.62 -20.92
C MET A 220 5.93 -11.95 -21.09
N PRO A 221 6.96 -12.38 -20.32
CA PRO A 221 8.28 -11.73 -20.34
C PRO A 221 8.96 -11.79 -21.71
N TRP A 222 8.62 -12.77 -22.53
CA TRP A 222 9.09 -12.90 -23.92
C TRP A 222 8.55 -11.81 -24.86
N LEU A 223 7.45 -11.12 -24.48
CA LEU A 223 6.91 -9.96 -25.19
C LEU A 223 7.49 -8.61 -24.69
N SER A 224 8.39 -8.62 -23.72
CA SER A 224 8.89 -7.39 -23.09
C SER A 224 9.41 -6.37 -24.09
N GLY A 225 10.12 -6.81 -25.13
CA GLY A 225 10.60 -5.92 -26.20
C GLY A 225 9.47 -5.24 -26.97
N VAL A 226 8.40 -5.95 -27.29
CA VAL A 226 7.23 -5.42 -27.96
C VAL A 226 6.44 -4.47 -27.05
N VAL A 227 6.26 -4.88 -25.79
CA VAL A 227 5.57 -4.04 -24.80
C VAL A 227 6.33 -2.72 -24.58
N HIS A 228 7.65 -2.76 -24.43
CA HIS A 228 8.47 -1.54 -24.29
C HIS A 228 8.46 -0.66 -25.54
N TYR A 229 8.31 -1.24 -26.72
CA TYR A 229 8.18 -0.48 -27.96
C TYR A 229 6.82 0.25 -28.05
N ILE A 230 5.71 -0.42 -27.66
CA ILE A 230 4.35 0.16 -27.71
C ILE A 230 4.09 1.10 -26.54
N SER A 231 4.57 0.73 -25.35
CA SER A 231 4.41 1.46 -24.10
C SER A 231 5.76 1.51 -23.36
N PRO A 232 6.65 2.40 -23.80
CA PRO A 232 7.95 2.54 -23.15
C PRO A 232 7.76 2.95 -21.68
N PRO A 233 8.56 2.40 -20.74
CA PRO A 233 8.52 2.83 -19.36
C PRO A 233 8.79 4.32 -19.28
N LYS A 234 7.97 5.04 -18.51
CA LYS A 234 8.21 6.46 -18.30
C LYS A 234 9.58 6.61 -17.61
N PRO A 235 10.49 7.42 -18.15
CA PRO A 235 11.75 7.68 -17.49
C PRO A 235 11.47 8.36 -16.16
N ALA A 236 12.21 7.97 -15.13
CA ALA A 236 12.16 8.57 -13.80
C ALA A 236 13.53 9.21 -13.46
N PRO A 237 13.99 10.20 -14.27
CA PRO A 237 15.33 10.76 -14.12
C PRO A 237 15.47 11.56 -12.84
N LEU A 238 14.45 12.34 -12.43
CA LEU A 238 14.52 13.21 -11.25
C LEU A 238 14.63 12.37 -9.97
N SER A 239 13.77 11.38 -9.81
CA SER A 239 13.78 10.54 -8.62
C SER A 239 15.01 9.62 -8.55
N ASN A 240 15.48 9.12 -9.69
CA ASN A 240 16.72 8.35 -9.74
C ASN A 240 17.94 9.23 -9.40
N GLU A 241 18.04 10.40 -10.02
CA GLU A 241 19.11 11.37 -9.76
C GLU A 241 19.11 11.82 -8.30
N TYR A 242 17.92 12.18 -7.76
CA TYR A 242 17.78 12.59 -6.37
C TYR A 242 18.29 11.50 -5.41
N VAL A 243 17.81 10.26 -5.56
CA VAL A 243 18.22 9.18 -4.68
C VAL A 243 19.69 8.84 -4.81
N LEU A 244 20.24 8.75 -6.04
CA LEU A 244 21.65 8.44 -6.27
C LEU A 244 22.57 9.52 -5.68
N LYS A 245 22.26 10.79 -5.88
CA LYS A 245 23.02 11.91 -5.33
C LYS A 245 22.91 11.96 -3.80
N THR A 246 21.68 11.93 -3.28
CA THR A 246 21.43 12.12 -1.85
C THR A 246 21.96 10.94 -1.02
N SER A 247 21.86 9.71 -1.52
CA SER A 247 22.39 8.53 -0.81
C SER A 247 23.91 8.52 -0.69
N ALA A 248 24.61 9.32 -1.50
CA ALA A 248 26.07 9.46 -1.44
C ALA A 248 26.53 10.61 -0.53
N LEU A 249 25.62 11.48 -0.06
CA LEU A 249 25.97 12.62 0.78
C LEU A 249 26.48 12.18 2.15
N PRO A 250 27.47 12.90 2.72
CA PRO A 250 28.07 12.58 4.02
C PRO A 250 27.18 13.01 5.18
N SER A 251 27.43 12.43 6.34
CA SER A 251 26.89 12.90 7.64
C SER A 251 25.36 13.02 7.71
N PRO A 252 24.59 12.03 7.28
CA PRO A 252 23.15 12.02 7.52
C PRO A 252 22.88 11.94 9.03
N SER A 253 21.73 12.47 9.46
CA SER A 253 21.36 12.44 10.88
C SER A 253 21.27 11.02 11.43
N PRO A 254 21.67 10.78 12.68
CA PRO A 254 21.73 9.45 13.28
C PRO A 254 20.38 8.71 13.31
N PHE A 255 19.26 9.42 13.31
CA PHE A 255 17.92 8.82 13.27
C PHE A 255 17.50 8.36 11.86
N SER A 256 18.15 8.88 10.80
CA SER A 256 17.76 8.61 9.42
C SER A 256 18.09 7.18 8.98
N LEU A 257 17.36 6.68 7.98
CA LEU A 257 17.62 5.38 7.38
C LEU A 257 18.99 5.37 6.68
N LEU A 258 19.33 6.44 5.97
CA LEU A 258 20.58 6.55 5.23
C LEU A 258 21.80 6.37 6.15
N SER A 259 21.78 6.95 7.36
CA SER A 259 22.88 6.77 8.32
C SER A 259 23.14 5.30 8.64
N LYS A 260 22.07 4.53 8.77
CA LYS A 260 22.13 3.08 9.05
C LYS A 260 22.66 2.32 7.85
N LEU A 261 22.16 2.60 6.64
CA LEU A 261 22.57 1.94 5.41
C LEU A 261 24.05 2.22 5.07
N GLN A 262 24.49 3.47 5.23
CA GLN A 262 25.90 3.84 5.03
C GLN A 262 26.84 3.16 6.04
N ALA A 263 26.40 3.05 7.31
CA ALA A 263 27.18 2.32 8.32
C ALA A 263 27.32 0.83 7.95
N GLN A 264 26.25 0.22 7.46
CA GLN A 264 26.26 -1.17 6.99
C GLN A 264 27.18 -1.34 5.76
N ALA A 265 27.07 -0.44 4.79
CA ALA A 265 27.89 -0.51 3.57
C ALA A 265 29.39 -0.40 3.87
N LYS A 266 29.77 0.35 4.92
CA LYS A 266 31.16 0.43 5.40
C LYS A 266 31.62 -0.84 6.13
N ALA A 267 30.70 -1.52 6.83
CA ALA A 267 31.01 -2.71 7.62
C ALA A 267 30.97 -4.00 6.79
N THR A 268 30.25 -4.02 5.68
CA THR A 268 30.04 -5.20 4.82
C THR A 268 30.22 -4.84 3.36
N SER A 269 30.64 -5.82 2.53
CA SER A 269 30.73 -5.62 1.08
C SER A 269 29.31 -5.68 0.47
N MET A 270 28.63 -4.53 0.40
CA MET A 270 27.33 -4.43 -0.26
C MET A 270 27.49 -4.22 -1.78
N ALA A 271 26.49 -4.67 -2.56
CA ALA A 271 26.45 -4.38 -4.00
C ALA A 271 26.40 -2.85 -4.25
N PRO A 272 26.96 -2.35 -5.37
CA PRO A 272 27.14 -0.92 -5.61
C PRO A 272 25.85 -0.09 -5.50
N TYR A 273 24.71 -0.65 -5.87
CA TYR A 273 23.41 0.03 -5.84
C TYR A 273 22.52 -0.38 -4.67
N ALA A 274 23.01 -1.16 -3.70
CA ALA A 274 22.17 -1.66 -2.61
C ALA A 274 21.62 -0.52 -1.74
N VAL A 275 22.44 0.47 -1.37
CA VAL A 275 22.00 1.63 -0.56
C VAL A 275 20.98 2.49 -1.31
N PRO A 276 21.25 3.00 -2.53
CA PRO A 276 20.27 3.79 -3.26
C PRO A 276 19.02 2.98 -3.65
N ALA A 277 19.14 1.68 -3.92
CA ALA A 277 17.97 0.84 -4.20
C ALA A 277 17.03 0.75 -3.00
N GLU A 278 17.56 0.49 -1.81
CA GLU A 278 16.76 0.46 -0.58
C GLU A 278 16.12 1.82 -0.29
N CYS A 279 16.87 2.93 -0.44
CA CYS A 279 16.33 4.27 -0.28
C CYS A 279 15.20 4.56 -1.29
N LYS A 280 15.36 4.15 -2.55
CA LYS A 280 14.33 4.34 -3.59
C LYS A 280 13.06 3.54 -3.31
N ASP A 281 13.20 2.33 -2.82
CA ASP A 281 12.08 1.47 -2.45
C ASP A 281 11.25 2.08 -1.32
N HIS A 282 11.93 2.57 -0.28
CA HIS A 282 11.27 3.23 0.84
C HIS A 282 10.63 4.56 0.44
N LEU A 283 11.28 5.33 -0.44
CA LEU A 283 10.73 6.56 -1.01
C LEU A 283 9.40 6.28 -1.74
N ALA A 284 9.43 5.34 -2.69
CA ALA A 284 8.23 4.97 -3.45
C ALA A 284 7.11 4.41 -2.56
N ALA A 285 7.45 3.64 -1.52
CA ALA A 285 6.48 3.09 -0.60
C ALA A 285 5.80 4.16 0.28
N GLY A 286 6.50 5.24 0.64
CA GLY A 286 6.02 6.25 1.57
C GLY A 286 5.13 7.32 0.93
N VAL A 287 5.30 7.63 -0.35
CA VAL A 287 4.60 8.74 -1.02
C VAL A 287 3.13 8.40 -1.27
N ASP A 288 2.88 7.45 -2.16
CA ASP A 288 1.52 7.17 -2.64
C ASP A 288 0.64 6.58 -1.52
N THR A 289 1.19 5.69 -0.69
CA THR A 289 0.37 5.03 0.34
C THR A 289 -0.15 6.00 1.40
N THR A 290 0.65 6.97 1.82
CA THR A 290 0.25 8.00 2.79
C THR A 290 -0.60 9.08 2.12
N GLY A 291 -0.19 9.55 0.93
CA GLY A 291 -0.90 10.58 0.18
C GLY A 291 -2.32 10.16 -0.22
N ASP A 292 -2.48 8.98 -0.79
CA ASP A 292 -3.79 8.45 -1.19
C ASP A 292 -4.71 8.19 0.01
N ALA A 293 -4.17 7.60 1.10
CA ALA A 293 -4.96 7.35 2.31
C ALA A 293 -5.51 8.64 2.91
N LEU A 294 -4.66 9.67 3.01
CA LEU A 294 -5.07 10.99 3.49
C LEU A 294 -6.04 11.67 2.54
N CYS A 295 -5.86 11.52 1.23
CA CYS A 295 -6.76 12.09 0.23
C CYS A 295 -8.17 11.51 0.35
N PHE A 296 -8.31 10.19 0.42
CA PHE A 296 -9.60 9.54 0.65
C PHE A 296 -10.22 9.96 1.98
N LEU A 297 -9.43 10.02 3.05
CA LEU A 297 -9.92 10.41 4.37
C LEU A 297 -10.43 11.84 4.40
N MET A 298 -9.63 12.81 3.93
CA MET A 298 -10.00 14.22 3.96
C MET A 298 -11.18 14.51 3.00
N HIS A 299 -11.23 13.84 1.84
CA HIS A 299 -12.42 13.88 0.98
C HIS A 299 -13.67 13.40 1.74
N HIS A 300 -13.57 12.24 2.41
CA HIS A 300 -14.72 11.68 3.14
C HIS A 300 -15.18 12.59 4.27
N LEU A 301 -14.26 13.17 5.04
CA LEU A 301 -14.59 14.12 6.10
C LEU A 301 -15.25 15.40 5.57
N SER A 302 -14.97 15.78 4.32
CA SER A 302 -15.46 17.00 3.68
C SER A 302 -16.79 16.85 2.93
N LEU A 303 -17.35 15.63 2.87
CA LEU A 303 -18.63 15.38 2.22
C LEU A 303 -19.77 16.15 2.90
N PRO A 304 -20.74 16.69 2.11
CA PRO A 304 -21.89 17.43 2.66
C PRO A 304 -22.97 16.48 3.21
N THR A 305 -22.56 15.39 3.87
CA THR A 305 -23.47 14.43 4.49
C THR A 305 -23.52 14.61 6.01
N PRO A 306 -24.69 14.39 6.66
CA PRO A 306 -24.77 14.48 8.12
C PRO A 306 -23.75 13.58 8.84
N ALA A 307 -23.46 12.39 8.30
CA ALA A 307 -22.48 11.47 8.86
C ALA A 307 -21.07 12.06 8.84
N SER A 308 -20.61 12.57 7.70
CA SER A 308 -19.28 13.16 7.55
C SER A 308 -19.12 14.43 8.40
N GLN A 309 -20.15 15.28 8.42
CA GLN A 309 -20.16 16.49 9.25
C GLN A 309 -20.09 16.15 10.75
N ARG A 310 -20.78 15.11 11.19
CA ARG A 310 -20.71 14.61 12.57
C ARG A 310 -19.30 14.13 12.92
N VAL A 311 -18.69 13.31 12.06
CA VAL A 311 -17.32 12.80 12.30
C VAL A 311 -16.33 13.95 12.36
N GLN A 312 -16.39 14.89 11.41
CA GLN A 312 -15.52 16.07 11.43
C GLN A 312 -15.74 16.92 12.68
N GLY A 313 -17.01 17.14 13.11
CA GLY A 313 -17.36 17.89 14.32
C GLY A 313 -16.85 17.22 15.61
N LEU A 314 -16.93 15.88 15.73
CA LEU A 314 -16.37 15.16 16.87
C LEU A 314 -14.84 15.22 16.91
N LEU A 315 -14.19 15.17 15.74
CA LEU A 315 -12.75 15.34 15.63
C LEU A 315 -12.33 16.74 16.09
N HIS A 316 -13.00 17.82 15.63
CA HIS A 316 -12.76 19.18 16.11
C HIS A 316 -12.93 19.30 17.62
N LYS A 317 -13.99 18.72 18.17
CA LYS A 317 -14.27 18.73 19.61
C LYS A 317 -13.11 18.09 20.39
N GLU A 318 -12.69 16.88 20.01
CA GLU A 318 -11.57 16.21 20.69
C GLU A 318 -10.30 17.06 20.65
N LEU A 319 -9.96 17.61 19.47
CA LEU A 319 -8.74 18.40 19.30
C LEU A 319 -8.76 19.70 20.09
N ALA A 320 -9.91 20.37 20.18
CA ALA A 320 -10.09 21.61 20.96
C ALA A 320 -10.00 21.34 22.47
N GLU A 321 -10.67 20.30 22.95
CA GLU A 321 -10.69 19.93 24.37
C GLU A 321 -9.33 19.37 24.84
N ASN A 322 -8.50 18.85 23.93
CA ASN A 322 -7.26 18.15 24.26
C ASN A 322 -6.04 18.77 23.54
N ALA A 323 -5.99 20.07 23.39
CA ALA A 323 -4.92 20.78 22.65
C ALA A 323 -3.49 20.46 23.15
N ALA A 324 -3.31 20.22 24.46
CA ALA A 324 -2.02 19.88 25.08
C ALA A 324 -1.71 18.37 25.09
N VAL A 325 -2.69 17.51 24.79
CA VAL A 325 -2.52 16.04 24.82
C VAL A 325 -1.69 15.61 23.60
N PRO A 326 -0.70 14.70 23.74
CA PRO A 326 0.03 14.15 22.62
C PRO A 326 -0.89 13.47 21.59
N PHE A 327 -0.56 13.61 20.29
CA PHE A 327 -1.40 13.11 19.19
C PHE A 327 -1.66 11.59 19.23
N ASP A 328 -0.77 10.83 19.81
CA ASP A 328 -0.86 9.36 19.95
C ASP A 328 -1.79 8.92 21.10
N GLN A 329 -2.22 9.86 21.93
CA GLN A 329 -3.14 9.65 23.05
C GLN A 329 -4.56 10.18 22.78
N LEU A 330 -4.87 10.58 21.55
CA LEU A 330 -6.18 11.08 21.12
C LEU A 330 -7.00 9.92 20.55
N PRO A 331 -7.99 9.38 21.29
CA PRO A 331 -8.69 8.15 20.90
C PRO A 331 -9.58 8.32 19.66
N TYR A 332 -10.25 9.47 19.51
CA TYR A 332 -11.10 9.68 18.34
C TYR A 332 -10.28 9.91 17.06
N LEU A 333 -9.20 10.66 17.16
CA LEU A 333 -8.24 10.80 16.05
C LEU A 333 -7.67 9.44 15.62
N ASP A 334 -7.32 8.58 16.58
CA ASP A 334 -6.87 7.21 16.29
C ASP A 334 -7.96 6.39 15.58
N ALA A 335 -9.20 6.49 16.06
CA ALA A 335 -10.35 5.81 15.47
C ALA A 335 -10.65 6.27 14.05
N VAL A 336 -10.56 7.59 13.77
CA VAL A 336 -10.73 8.16 12.43
C VAL A 336 -9.66 7.63 11.46
N VAL A 337 -8.40 7.60 11.86
CA VAL A 337 -7.30 7.07 11.04
C VAL A 337 -7.47 5.57 10.78
N LYS A 338 -7.82 4.79 11.80
CA LYS A 338 -8.06 3.34 11.64
C LYS A 338 -9.22 3.07 10.70
N GLU A 339 -10.32 3.81 10.83
CA GLU A 339 -11.49 3.63 9.97
C GLU A 339 -11.18 4.01 8.51
N ALA A 340 -10.42 5.07 8.29
CA ALA A 340 -9.96 5.43 6.96
C ALA A 340 -9.14 4.30 6.31
N LEU A 341 -8.18 3.76 7.03
CA LEU A 341 -7.35 2.65 6.57
C LEU A 341 -8.14 1.34 6.39
N ARG A 342 -9.26 1.16 7.10
CA ARG A 342 -10.18 0.05 6.88
C ARG A 342 -11.01 0.25 5.61
N CYS A 343 -11.61 1.42 5.45
CA CYS A 343 -12.48 1.72 4.31
C CYS A 343 -11.69 1.85 3.00
N PHE A 344 -10.55 2.53 3.07
CA PHE A 344 -9.69 2.92 1.95
C PHE A 344 -8.24 2.45 2.19
N PRO A 345 -8.00 1.14 2.31
CA PRO A 345 -6.63 0.66 2.50
C PRO A 345 -5.78 1.03 1.28
N PRO A 346 -4.61 1.66 1.47
CA PRO A 346 -3.74 2.04 0.34
C PRO A 346 -3.25 0.85 -0.47
N ILE A 347 -3.07 -0.31 0.20
CA ILE A 347 -2.76 -1.59 -0.46
C ILE A 347 -3.94 -2.54 -0.23
N PRO A 348 -5.03 -2.41 -1.04
CA PRO A 348 -6.23 -3.22 -0.89
C PRO A 348 -6.09 -4.61 -1.50
N MET A 349 -5.06 -4.83 -2.31
CA MET A 349 -4.87 -5.97 -3.19
C MET A 349 -4.38 -7.21 -2.45
N SER A 350 -4.40 -8.34 -3.17
CA SER A 350 -3.79 -9.59 -2.74
C SER A 350 -2.29 -9.42 -2.52
N MET A 351 -1.79 -9.98 -1.43
CA MET A 351 -0.36 -10.04 -1.14
C MET A 351 0.14 -11.48 -1.28
N PRO A 352 0.51 -11.92 -2.50
CA PRO A 352 0.71 -13.32 -2.82
C PRO A 352 1.91 -13.94 -2.09
N ARG A 353 1.71 -15.18 -1.65
CA ARG A 353 2.72 -16.02 -1.01
C ARG A 353 2.73 -17.39 -1.67
N CYS A 354 3.85 -18.09 -1.56
CA CYS A 354 4.04 -19.43 -2.09
C CYS A 354 3.94 -20.43 -0.93
N VAL A 355 3.05 -21.40 -1.04
CA VAL A 355 2.92 -22.48 -0.05
C VAL A 355 4.23 -23.27 0.04
N PRO A 356 4.78 -23.47 1.25
CA PRO A 356 6.08 -24.08 1.45
C PRO A 356 6.12 -25.55 1.00
N ARG A 357 7.35 -26.09 0.97
CA ARG A 357 7.60 -27.50 0.69
C ARG A 357 6.82 -28.39 1.66
N GLY A 358 6.17 -29.44 1.12
CA GLY A 358 5.30 -30.35 1.88
C GLY A 358 3.83 -29.95 1.86
N GLY A 359 3.49 -28.74 1.40
CA GLY A 359 2.13 -28.21 1.46
C GLY A 359 1.79 -27.63 2.83
N SER A 360 0.58 -27.12 2.99
CA SER A 360 0.03 -26.65 4.28
C SER A 360 -1.47 -26.86 4.34
N THR A 361 -2.01 -26.97 5.56
CA THR A 361 -3.47 -26.98 5.77
C THR A 361 -3.90 -25.56 6.19
N ILE A 362 -4.77 -24.95 5.37
CA ILE A 362 -5.32 -23.62 5.61
C ILE A 362 -6.84 -23.73 5.59
N GLU A 363 -7.52 -23.26 6.62
CA GLU A 363 -8.99 -23.36 6.75
C GLU A 363 -9.51 -24.79 6.53
N GLY A 364 -8.82 -25.80 7.07
CA GLY A 364 -9.19 -27.21 6.92
C GLY A 364 -8.92 -27.82 5.55
N HIS A 365 -8.41 -27.05 4.59
CA HIS A 365 -8.08 -27.52 3.24
C HIS A 365 -6.58 -27.74 3.08
N PHE A 366 -6.18 -28.91 2.58
CA PHE A 366 -4.79 -29.16 2.20
C PHE A 366 -4.45 -28.40 0.91
N ILE A 367 -3.48 -27.52 0.98
CA ILE A 367 -2.99 -26.73 -0.14
C ILE A 367 -1.59 -27.22 -0.52
N PRO A 368 -1.41 -27.73 -1.76
CA PRO A 368 -0.13 -28.26 -2.20
C PRO A 368 0.98 -27.20 -2.23
N GLN A 369 2.22 -27.67 -2.08
CA GLN A 369 3.41 -26.81 -2.23
C GLN A 369 3.40 -26.08 -3.58
N GLY A 370 3.92 -24.84 -3.57
CA GLY A 370 4.02 -24.01 -4.77
C GLY A 370 2.70 -23.32 -5.18
N THR A 371 1.56 -23.69 -4.56
CA THR A 371 0.30 -22.95 -4.76
C THR A 371 0.46 -21.51 -4.27
N ILE A 372 -0.02 -20.57 -5.05
CA ILE A 372 -0.08 -19.16 -4.64
C ILE A 372 -1.29 -18.96 -3.73
N VAL A 373 -1.05 -18.43 -2.54
CA VAL A 373 -2.09 -18.12 -1.56
C VAL A 373 -2.03 -16.67 -1.15
N SER A 374 -3.18 -16.06 -0.88
CA SER A 374 -3.23 -14.65 -0.49
C SER A 374 -4.50 -14.31 0.29
N CYS A 375 -4.43 -13.24 1.08
CA CYS A 375 -5.56 -12.46 1.55
C CYS A 375 -5.46 -11.06 0.96
N GLN A 376 -6.60 -10.39 0.80
CA GLN A 376 -6.62 -8.98 0.42
C GLN A 376 -7.29 -8.13 1.51
N ALA A 377 -6.68 -6.99 1.86
CA ALA A 377 -7.18 -6.10 2.90
C ALA A 377 -8.61 -5.63 2.61
N TYR A 378 -8.91 -5.32 1.35
CA TYR A 378 -10.25 -4.88 0.94
C TYR A 378 -11.37 -5.86 1.32
N THR A 379 -11.14 -7.16 1.19
CA THR A 379 -12.15 -8.17 1.56
C THR A 379 -12.19 -8.41 3.07
N LEU A 380 -11.02 -8.56 3.72
CA LEU A 380 -10.94 -8.73 5.17
C LEU A 380 -11.62 -7.58 5.93
N HIS A 381 -11.40 -6.35 5.49
CA HIS A 381 -11.97 -5.15 6.10
C HIS A 381 -13.47 -4.96 5.88
N LYS A 382 -14.08 -5.79 5.02
CA LYS A 382 -15.52 -5.75 4.70
C LYS A 382 -16.27 -6.99 5.20
N ASP A 383 -15.68 -7.74 6.11
CA ASP A 383 -16.35 -8.84 6.79
C ASP A 383 -17.48 -8.27 7.68
N PRO A 384 -18.76 -8.58 7.41
CA PRO A 384 -19.87 -8.01 8.16
C PRO A 384 -19.99 -8.55 9.59
N ASP A 385 -19.44 -9.72 9.87
CA ASP A 385 -19.48 -10.33 11.20
C ASP A 385 -18.52 -9.62 12.17
N VAL A 386 -17.44 -9.04 11.64
CA VAL A 386 -16.43 -8.29 12.42
C VAL A 386 -16.62 -6.77 12.31
N PHE A 387 -17.05 -6.29 11.15
CA PHE A 387 -17.32 -4.89 10.88
C PHE A 387 -18.79 -4.70 10.44
N PRO A 388 -19.75 -4.64 11.37
CA PRO A 388 -21.15 -4.36 11.04
C PRO A 388 -21.28 -3.08 10.19
N ASN A 389 -22.16 -3.08 9.20
CA ASN A 389 -22.27 -2.02 8.20
C ASN A 389 -20.90 -1.70 7.55
N PRO A 390 -20.25 -2.67 6.87
CA PRO A 390 -18.86 -2.56 6.49
C PRO A 390 -18.58 -1.48 5.42
N LEU A 391 -19.61 -0.96 4.78
CA LEU A 391 -19.49 0.12 3.79
C LEU A 391 -19.62 1.52 4.42
N GLU A 392 -20.07 1.62 5.66
CA GLU A 392 -20.19 2.88 6.38
C GLU A 392 -18.87 3.25 7.05
N PHE A 393 -18.58 4.56 7.08
CA PHE A 393 -17.43 5.11 7.79
C PHE A 393 -17.84 5.45 9.22
N LEU A 394 -17.50 4.58 10.16
CA LEU A 394 -17.91 4.64 11.57
C LEU A 394 -16.69 4.55 12.49
N PRO A 395 -16.01 5.66 12.79
CA PRO A 395 -14.83 5.66 13.68
C PRO A 395 -15.15 5.08 15.06
N GLU A 396 -16.36 5.25 15.55
CA GLU A 396 -16.80 4.80 16.87
C GLU A 396 -16.67 3.31 17.09
N ARG A 397 -16.66 2.49 16.02
CA ARG A 397 -16.41 1.05 16.15
C ARG A 397 -15.05 0.72 16.79
N TRP A 398 -14.07 1.62 16.64
CA TRP A 398 -12.74 1.45 17.20
C TRP A 398 -12.64 1.88 18.67
N LEU A 399 -13.66 2.57 19.18
CA LEU A 399 -13.80 2.98 20.58
C LEU A 399 -14.57 1.94 21.41
N ASP A 400 -15.36 1.09 20.73
CA ASP A 400 -16.09 0.00 21.36
C ASP A 400 -15.12 -1.15 21.71
N LYS A 401 -15.12 -1.55 22.98
CA LYS A 401 -14.31 -2.67 23.45
C LYS A 401 -14.90 -4.03 23.08
N ALA A 402 -16.22 -4.09 22.84
CA ALA A 402 -16.83 -5.30 22.34
C ALA A 402 -16.33 -5.61 20.93
N GLY A 403 -15.80 -6.81 20.70
CA GLY A 403 -15.22 -7.24 19.42
C GLY A 403 -13.90 -6.54 19.01
N GLU A 404 -13.23 -5.84 19.94
CA GLU A 404 -11.94 -5.18 19.66
C GLU A 404 -10.86 -6.16 19.19
N ALA A 405 -10.79 -7.32 19.81
CA ALA A 405 -9.80 -8.35 19.48
C ALA A 405 -9.98 -8.86 18.04
N GLU A 406 -11.23 -9.12 17.64
CA GLU A 406 -11.59 -9.59 16.31
C GLU A 406 -11.29 -8.51 15.24
N ARG A 407 -11.69 -7.24 15.51
CA ARG A 407 -11.37 -6.13 14.62
C ARG A 407 -9.87 -5.95 14.44
N ASN A 408 -9.09 -6.01 15.52
CA ASN A 408 -7.63 -5.90 15.45
C ASN A 408 -6.99 -7.09 14.72
N ARG A 409 -7.53 -8.31 14.85
CA ARG A 409 -7.05 -9.50 14.11
C ARG A 409 -7.30 -9.38 12.61
N LEU A 410 -8.42 -8.78 12.22
CA LEU A 410 -8.81 -8.65 10.81
C LEU A 410 -8.30 -7.36 10.17
N PHE A 411 -7.81 -6.40 10.95
CA PHE A 411 -7.23 -5.16 10.45
C PHE A 411 -5.89 -5.39 9.75
N PHE A 412 -5.93 -5.43 8.44
CA PHE A 412 -4.82 -5.87 7.59
C PHE A 412 -4.20 -4.74 6.74
N ALA A 413 -4.48 -3.46 7.07
CA ALA A 413 -4.00 -2.30 6.31
C ALA A 413 -2.46 -2.24 6.19
N PHE A 414 -1.76 -2.77 7.18
CA PHE A 414 -0.29 -2.84 7.23
C PHE A 414 0.24 -4.25 7.04
N SER A 415 -0.57 -5.20 6.53
CA SER A 415 -0.24 -6.62 6.54
C SER A 415 0.03 -7.14 7.97
N SER A 416 0.64 -8.30 8.11
CA SER A 416 0.93 -8.89 9.42
C SER A 416 2.24 -9.71 9.42
N GLY A 417 2.67 -10.12 10.62
CA GLY A 417 3.87 -10.94 10.81
C GLY A 417 5.17 -10.22 10.51
N GLY A 418 6.23 -11.00 10.41
CA GLY A 418 7.58 -10.49 10.19
C GLY A 418 7.78 -9.72 8.88
N ARG A 419 6.85 -9.85 7.92
CA ARG A 419 6.86 -9.12 6.65
C ARG A 419 5.79 -8.02 6.58
N GLY A 420 5.19 -7.66 7.71
CA GLY A 420 4.31 -6.51 7.83
C GLY A 420 5.04 -5.20 7.55
N CYS A 421 4.27 -4.15 7.26
CA CYS A 421 4.79 -2.83 6.90
C CYS A 421 5.83 -2.33 7.90
N LEU A 422 7.00 -1.99 7.39
CA LEU A 422 8.08 -1.43 8.20
C LEU A 422 7.78 0.01 8.61
N GLY A 423 7.19 0.81 7.71
CA GLY A 423 6.87 2.22 7.90
C GLY A 423 5.58 2.50 8.69
N ARG A 424 4.92 1.48 9.29
CA ARG A 424 3.62 1.63 9.97
C ARG A 424 3.58 2.80 10.97
N HIS A 425 4.59 2.91 11.83
CA HIS A 425 4.60 3.93 12.89
C HIS A 425 4.83 5.33 12.30
N LEU A 426 5.65 5.45 11.26
CA LEU A 426 5.85 6.69 10.52
C LEU A 426 4.54 7.14 9.86
N ALA A 427 3.91 6.28 9.08
CA ALA A 427 2.66 6.59 8.38
C ALA A 427 1.54 7.02 9.35
N ILE A 428 1.38 6.32 10.48
CA ILE A 428 0.39 6.69 11.50
C ILE A 428 0.72 8.05 12.12
N ALA A 429 2.00 8.34 12.40
CA ALA A 429 2.41 9.64 12.93
C ALA A 429 2.16 10.77 11.91
N GLU A 430 2.52 10.56 10.65
CA GLU A 430 2.25 11.50 9.56
C GLU A 430 0.76 11.81 9.43
N MET A 431 -0.09 10.78 9.34
CA MET A 431 -1.54 10.95 9.22
C MET A 431 -2.13 11.70 10.42
N LYS A 432 -1.79 11.29 11.64
CA LYS A 432 -2.34 11.93 12.85
C LYS A 432 -1.87 13.37 13.02
N LEU A 433 -0.59 13.68 12.79
CA LEU A 433 -0.05 15.01 12.91
C LEU A 433 -0.62 15.96 11.86
N LEU A 434 -0.80 15.49 10.62
CA LEU A 434 -1.44 16.30 9.59
C LEU A 434 -2.91 16.60 9.93
N LEU A 435 -3.67 15.59 10.31
CA LEU A 435 -5.08 15.76 10.68
C LEU A 435 -5.23 16.68 11.88
N ARG A 436 -4.35 16.54 12.89
CA ARG A 436 -4.32 17.44 14.04
C ARG A 436 -4.04 18.88 13.61
N GLU A 437 -3.02 19.11 12.77
CA GLU A 437 -2.67 20.45 12.30
C GLU A 437 -3.84 21.10 11.55
N VAL A 438 -4.48 20.35 10.65
CA VAL A 438 -5.60 20.85 9.83
C VAL A 438 -6.85 21.08 10.69
N TYR A 439 -7.32 20.04 11.38
CA TYR A 439 -8.63 20.07 12.05
C TYR A 439 -8.62 20.72 13.43
N SER A 440 -7.45 21.13 13.94
CA SER A 440 -7.40 22.08 15.07
C SER A 440 -7.67 23.53 14.65
N GLN A 441 -7.52 23.85 13.37
CA GLN A 441 -7.54 25.22 12.88
C GLN A 441 -8.60 25.47 11.80
N CYS A 442 -8.96 24.42 11.03
CA CYS A 442 -9.81 24.58 9.86
C CYS A 442 -10.91 23.53 9.80
N ARG A 443 -12.05 23.94 9.29
CA ARG A 443 -13.07 23.06 8.73
C ARG A 443 -12.81 22.86 7.24
N THR A 444 -13.07 21.66 6.73
CA THR A 444 -12.96 21.38 5.30
C THR A 444 -14.31 21.00 4.69
N THR A 445 -14.57 21.50 3.49
CA THR A 445 -15.77 21.19 2.69
C THR A 445 -15.37 20.92 1.24
N LEU A 446 -16.21 20.25 0.47
CA LEU A 446 -15.99 20.09 -0.96
C LEU A 446 -16.11 21.44 -1.67
N SER A 447 -15.19 21.71 -2.57
CA SER A 447 -15.31 22.84 -3.50
C SER A 447 -16.48 22.60 -4.46
N SER A 448 -17.15 23.67 -4.89
CA SER A 448 -18.13 23.60 -5.97
C SER A 448 -17.54 23.15 -7.31
N GLN A 449 -16.21 23.24 -7.45
CA GLN A 449 -15.46 22.73 -8.61
C GLN A 449 -14.95 21.30 -8.43
N MET A 450 -15.35 20.58 -7.37
CA MET A 450 -15.02 19.18 -7.17
C MET A 450 -15.83 18.31 -8.13
N ASN A 451 -15.19 17.86 -9.20
CA ASN A 451 -15.80 16.99 -10.22
C ASN A 451 -14.96 15.74 -10.49
N SER A 452 -13.94 15.50 -9.67
CA SER A 452 -13.04 14.37 -9.81
C SER A 452 -13.67 13.08 -9.29
N ASP A 453 -13.39 11.96 -9.97
CA ASP A 453 -13.83 10.63 -9.55
C ASP A 453 -12.95 10.14 -8.39
N MET A 454 -13.57 9.95 -7.23
CA MET A 454 -12.93 9.47 -6.01
C MET A 454 -13.10 7.95 -5.78
N GLU A 455 -13.53 7.19 -6.80
CA GLU A 455 -13.48 5.73 -6.71
C GLU A 455 -12.04 5.24 -6.61
N MET A 456 -11.87 4.14 -5.88
CA MET A 456 -10.57 3.48 -5.75
C MET A 456 -10.19 2.81 -7.09
N GLU A 457 -9.19 3.33 -7.78
CA GLU A 457 -8.62 2.71 -8.98
C GLU A 457 -7.47 1.77 -8.61
N ASP A 458 -7.60 0.51 -9.03
CA ASP A 458 -6.59 -0.51 -8.76
C ASP A 458 -5.30 -0.23 -9.55
N GLN A 459 -4.17 -0.25 -8.87
CA GLN A 459 -2.82 -0.26 -9.43
C GLN A 459 -2.23 -1.67 -9.31
N ILE A 460 -0.92 -1.84 -9.36
CA ILE A 460 -0.29 -3.18 -9.25
C ILE A 460 -0.62 -3.85 -7.91
N ILE A 461 -0.45 -3.13 -6.81
CA ILE A 461 -0.80 -3.58 -5.45
C ILE A 461 -1.55 -2.51 -4.66
N ALA A 462 -1.40 -1.25 -5.03
CA ALA A 462 -2.00 -0.10 -4.38
C ALA A 462 -3.33 0.28 -5.05
N SER A 463 -4.03 1.23 -4.47
CA SER A 463 -5.14 1.93 -5.11
C SER A 463 -5.01 3.42 -4.84
N ARG A 464 -5.49 4.21 -5.78
CA ARG A 464 -5.50 5.68 -5.72
C ARG A 464 -6.88 6.22 -6.08
N PRO A 465 -7.20 7.48 -5.77
CA PRO A 465 -8.36 8.16 -6.35
C PRO A 465 -8.25 8.19 -7.88
N LYS A 466 -9.26 7.69 -8.58
CA LYS A 466 -9.24 7.54 -10.05
C LYS A 466 -9.03 8.85 -10.78
N GLY A 467 -9.60 9.93 -10.27
CA GLY A 467 -9.44 11.26 -10.87
C GLY A 467 -8.14 11.98 -10.51
N GLN A 468 -7.34 11.47 -9.57
CA GLN A 468 -6.08 12.05 -9.10
C GLN A 468 -6.15 13.56 -8.80
N SER A 469 -7.28 14.02 -8.28
CA SER A 469 -7.55 15.40 -7.86
C SER A 469 -8.63 15.40 -6.79
N CYS A 470 -8.47 16.22 -5.76
CA CYS A 470 -9.46 16.39 -4.71
C CYS A 470 -9.48 17.86 -4.26
N LYS A 471 -10.50 18.58 -4.68
CA LYS A 471 -10.63 20.03 -4.47
C LYS A 471 -11.46 20.34 -3.22
N LEU A 472 -10.81 20.84 -2.20
CA LEU A 472 -11.43 21.22 -0.93
C LEU A 472 -11.32 22.73 -0.66
N VAL A 473 -12.26 23.23 0.11
CA VAL A 473 -12.21 24.58 0.72
C VAL A 473 -11.83 24.43 2.18
N PHE A 474 -10.90 25.27 2.64
CA PHE A 474 -10.45 25.33 4.04
C PHE A 474 -10.96 26.62 4.65
N GLU A 475 -11.75 26.51 5.70
CA GLU A 475 -12.30 27.63 6.46
C GLU A 475 -11.75 27.59 7.87
N LYS A 476 -11.12 28.69 8.35
CA LYS A 476 -10.62 28.75 9.73
C LYS A 476 -11.78 28.65 10.72
N VAL A 477 -11.63 27.78 11.71
CA VAL A 477 -12.52 27.70 12.86
C VAL A 477 -12.14 28.84 13.80
N VAL A 478 -13.10 29.75 14.06
CA VAL A 478 -12.91 30.93 14.95
C VAL A 478 -12.97 30.47 16.41
#